data_13edacf0174664ea8b53142bbb151270
#
_entry.id   13edacf0174664ea8b53142bbb151270
#
_cell.length_a   1.000
_cell.length_b   1.000
_cell.length_c   1.000
_cell.angle_alpha   90.00
_cell.angle_beta   90.00
_cell.angle_gamma   90.00
#
_symmetry.space_group_name_H-M   'P 1'
#
loop_
_entity.id
_entity.type
_entity.pdbx_description
1 polymer ?
#
loop_
_entity_poly.entity_id
_entity_poly.type
_entity_poly.pdbx_seq_one_letter_code
_entity_poly.pdbx_strand_id
1 'polypeptide(L)'
;MKTTFDRISGMTSEQRDKLTEQFDKASRVAGAEPIAVVGIGCRLPGGVTGPESYWELLESGTSAVTEVPADRWDAEAYYDPDLTAPGRMPTKWGAYLNDIAGFDADFFGITPREAAAMDPQQRVLLEVAWEALENAGLAPDQLGESRTAVMMGVYYTEYQNSSAGNPDTIDAYSATGNAHSVTVGRISYLLGLKGPAVAVDTACSSSLVSIHLACQSLRMRESDLALAGGVSLNLRPETQLALAKWGMLSPHGKCFAFDSRADGFVRGEGAGVVVLKRLTDAVRDGDRVLGVVRGSAVNQDGRSNGLTAPNAPSQRDVITRALRSADVPAASVNFIETHGTGTGLGDPIEFDALAAVYGRGDAPCALGAVKTNMGHLEGAAGVAGFIKTVLTLQHGTIPPNLNFEKWNPTIDPSATRLFVPTEAAEWPKSDNPRRGAVSSFGSSVVVGCGRGAT
;
A
#
# COMPACT_ATOMS: atom_id res chain seq x y z
N MET A 1 23.41 45.74 -8.58
CA MET A 1 22.07 45.07 -8.41
C MET A 1 22.04 44.50 -7.00
N LYS A 2 21.10 44.93 -6.15
CA LYS A 2 20.90 44.28 -4.83
C LYS A 2 20.45 42.86 -5.05
N THR A 3 21.04 41.90 -4.41
CA THR A 3 20.62 40.47 -4.51
C THR A 3 19.24 40.29 -3.90
N THR A 4 18.56 39.20 -4.21
CA THR A 4 17.26 38.86 -3.60
C THR A 4 17.40 38.78 -2.07
N PHE A 5 18.55 38.34 -1.58
CA PHE A 5 18.88 38.29 -0.15
C PHE A 5 18.91 39.68 0.50
N ASP A 6 19.54 40.68 -0.18
CA ASP A 6 19.57 42.07 0.31
C ASP A 6 18.19 42.71 0.38
N ARG A 7 17.29 42.29 -0.51
CA ARG A 7 15.88 42.75 -0.51
C ARG A 7 15.11 42.19 0.68
N ILE A 8 15.28 40.90 0.99
CA ILE A 8 14.58 40.22 2.10
C ILE A 8 15.11 40.76 3.46
N SER A 9 16.42 40.95 3.60
CA SER A 9 17.02 41.46 4.83
C SER A 9 16.63 42.91 5.13
N GLY A 10 16.28 43.71 4.11
CA GLY A 10 15.81 45.09 4.26
C GLY A 10 14.30 45.24 4.51
N MET A 11 13.54 44.16 4.58
CA MET A 11 12.08 44.20 4.81
C MET A 11 11.74 44.42 6.28
N THR A 12 10.67 45.18 6.55
CA THR A 12 10.06 45.25 7.88
C THR A 12 9.45 43.89 8.29
N SER A 13 9.15 43.71 9.59
CA SER A 13 8.49 42.49 10.09
C SER A 13 7.16 42.26 9.34
N GLU A 14 6.34 43.30 9.21
CA GLU A 14 5.04 43.22 8.50
C GLU A 14 5.20 42.86 7.01
N GLN A 15 6.24 43.33 6.34
CA GLN A 15 6.53 42.96 4.95
C GLN A 15 6.97 41.50 4.83
N ARG A 16 7.77 41.01 5.79
CA ARG A 16 8.16 39.60 5.83
C ARG A 16 6.97 38.68 6.11
N ASP A 17 6.09 39.07 7.03
CA ASP A 17 4.89 38.31 7.36
C ASP A 17 3.94 38.17 6.16
N LYS A 18 3.69 39.29 5.44
CA LYS A 18 2.93 39.27 4.19
C LYS A 18 3.56 38.41 3.09
N LEU A 19 4.88 38.48 2.95
CA LEU A 19 5.60 37.66 1.98
C LEU A 19 5.54 36.19 2.36
N THR A 20 5.71 35.85 3.64
CA THR A 20 5.55 34.47 4.16
C THR A 20 4.14 33.94 3.91
N GLU A 21 3.10 34.73 4.17
CA GLU A 21 1.71 34.37 3.90
C GLU A 21 1.46 34.11 2.41
N GLN A 22 2.05 34.95 1.53
CA GLN A 22 1.97 34.75 0.08
C GLN A 22 2.72 33.48 -0.36
N PHE A 23 3.90 33.19 0.18
CA PHE A 23 4.64 31.96 -0.09
C PHE A 23 3.88 30.73 0.43
N ASP A 24 3.32 30.79 1.62
CA ASP A 24 2.51 29.72 2.18
C ASP A 24 1.26 29.43 1.33
N LYS A 25 0.60 30.50 0.87
CA LYS A 25 -0.55 30.37 -0.04
C LYS A 25 -0.16 29.78 -1.39
N ALA A 26 0.94 30.24 -1.98
CA ALA A 26 1.45 29.70 -3.24
C ALA A 26 1.91 28.25 -3.11
N SER A 27 2.60 27.90 -2.00
CA SER A 27 3.03 26.54 -1.69
C SER A 27 1.83 25.60 -1.44
N ARG A 28 0.78 26.09 -0.76
CA ARG A 28 -0.46 25.32 -0.58
C ARG A 28 -1.15 25.06 -1.93
N VAL A 29 -1.20 26.04 -2.83
CA VAL A 29 -1.77 25.88 -4.17
C VAL A 29 -0.95 24.89 -5.00
N ALA A 30 0.38 24.99 -4.99
CA ALA A 30 1.25 24.07 -5.73
C ALA A 30 1.22 22.64 -5.15
N GLY A 31 1.13 22.51 -3.82
CA GLY A 31 1.03 21.20 -3.14
C GLY A 31 -0.38 20.60 -3.13
N ALA A 32 -1.38 21.32 -3.59
CA ALA A 32 -2.79 20.93 -3.57
C ALA A 32 -3.29 20.29 -4.88
N GLU A 33 -2.44 20.18 -5.91
CA GLU A 33 -2.82 19.54 -7.19
C GLU A 33 -3.33 18.11 -6.92
N PRO A 34 -4.60 17.80 -7.21
CA PRO A 34 -5.12 16.44 -7.06
C PRO A 34 -4.45 15.50 -8.06
N ILE A 35 -4.21 14.26 -7.65
CA ILE A 35 -3.58 13.24 -8.51
C ILE A 35 -4.63 12.20 -8.90
N ALA A 36 -4.83 12.04 -10.20
CA ALA A 36 -5.73 11.04 -10.76
C ALA A 36 -5.06 9.65 -10.73
N VAL A 37 -5.83 8.64 -10.35
CA VAL A 37 -5.54 7.23 -10.61
C VAL A 37 -6.17 6.90 -11.95
N VAL A 38 -5.36 6.58 -12.96
CA VAL A 38 -5.82 6.34 -14.33
C VAL A 38 -5.74 4.87 -14.73
N GLY A 39 -4.96 4.05 -14.01
CA GLY A 39 -4.84 2.61 -14.25
C GLY A 39 -4.47 1.83 -12.99
N ILE A 40 -4.80 0.55 -13.00
CA ILE A 40 -4.56 -0.40 -11.91
C ILE A 40 -4.13 -1.74 -12.51
N GLY A 41 -3.05 -2.32 -11.99
CA GLY A 41 -2.67 -3.71 -12.19
C GLY A 41 -2.46 -4.38 -10.85
N CYS A 42 -2.84 -5.65 -10.71
CA CYS A 42 -2.57 -6.40 -9.49
C CYS A 42 -2.55 -7.93 -9.71
N ARG A 43 -1.72 -8.59 -8.91
CA ARG A 43 -1.69 -10.04 -8.69
C ARG A 43 -1.81 -10.26 -7.18
N LEU A 44 -2.93 -10.84 -6.74
CA LEU A 44 -3.21 -11.03 -5.32
C LEU A 44 -3.70 -12.46 -5.06
N PRO A 45 -3.63 -12.95 -3.82
CA PRO A 45 -4.12 -14.29 -3.47
C PRO A 45 -5.60 -14.49 -3.81
N GLY A 46 -6.00 -15.76 -3.95
CA GLY A 46 -7.37 -16.11 -4.31
C GLY A 46 -7.65 -16.04 -5.82
N GLY A 47 -6.60 -16.08 -6.65
CA GLY A 47 -6.74 -16.05 -8.11
C GLY A 47 -6.96 -14.66 -8.68
N VAL A 48 -6.70 -13.61 -7.94
CA VAL A 48 -6.85 -12.22 -8.40
C VAL A 48 -5.76 -11.87 -9.40
N THR A 49 -6.16 -11.51 -10.61
CA THR A 49 -5.28 -11.14 -11.73
C THR A 49 -5.53 -9.74 -12.27
N GLY A 50 -6.39 -8.96 -11.62
CA GLY A 50 -6.70 -7.59 -12.03
C GLY A 50 -7.79 -6.98 -11.15
N PRO A 51 -8.17 -5.71 -11.39
CA PRO A 51 -9.12 -4.99 -10.55
C PRO A 51 -10.52 -5.63 -10.52
N GLU A 52 -10.97 -6.23 -11.59
CA GLU A 52 -12.29 -6.88 -11.70
C GLU A 52 -12.37 -8.11 -10.78
N SER A 53 -11.44 -9.05 -10.91
CA SER A 53 -11.37 -10.24 -10.05
C SER A 53 -11.06 -9.89 -8.59
N TYR A 54 -10.36 -8.77 -8.37
CA TYR A 54 -10.15 -8.27 -7.02
C TYR A 54 -11.47 -7.78 -6.40
N TRP A 55 -12.28 -7.05 -7.17
CA TRP A 55 -13.59 -6.63 -6.70
C TRP A 55 -14.50 -7.80 -6.39
N GLU A 56 -14.56 -8.81 -7.27
CA GLU A 56 -15.34 -10.04 -7.06
C GLU A 56 -14.97 -10.76 -5.75
N LEU A 57 -13.67 -10.87 -5.44
CA LEU A 57 -13.18 -11.44 -4.19
C LEU A 57 -13.64 -10.63 -2.97
N LEU A 58 -13.56 -9.30 -3.05
CA LEU A 58 -13.95 -8.41 -1.96
C LEU A 58 -15.47 -8.43 -1.72
N GLU A 59 -16.25 -8.29 -2.79
CA GLU A 59 -17.71 -8.23 -2.71
C GLU A 59 -18.32 -9.55 -2.22
N SER A 60 -17.76 -10.69 -2.66
CA SER A 60 -18.19 -12.01 -2.19
C SER A 60 -17.78 -12.34 -0.77
N GLY A 61 -16.90 -11.53 -0.14
CA GLY A 61 -16.38 -11.82 1.19
C GLY A 61 -15.54 -13.11 1.24
N THR A 62 -14.79 -13.39 0.18
CA THR A 62 -13.98 -14.61 0.08
C THR A 62 -12.66 -14.44 0.84
N SER A 63 -12.25 -15.49 1.57
CA SER A 63 -10.92 -15.62 2.16
C SER A 63 -9.98 -16.37 1.21
N ALA A 64 -8.82 -15.79 0.95
CA ALA A 64 -7.77 -16.40 0.12
C ALA A 64 -6.67 -17.07 0.96
N VAL A 65 -6.86 -17.22 2.26
CA VAL A 65 -5.91 -17.89 3.15
C VAL A 65 -5.98 -19.40 2.96
N THR A 66 -4.82 -20.02 2.79
CA THR A 66 -4.64 -21.48 2.61
C THR A 66 -3.51 -21.98 3.50
N GLU A 67 -3.31 -23.29 3.56
CA GLU A 67 -2.04 -23.83 4.04
C GLU A 67 -0.91 -23.46 3.07
N VAL A 68 0.33 -23.46 3.58
CA VAL A 68 1.54 -23.23 2.78
C VAL A 68 1.58 -24.24 1.63
N PRO A 69 1.67 -23.79 0.36
CA PRO A 69 1.77 -24.70 -0.77
C PRO A 69 3.09 -25.49 -0.74
N ALA A 70 3.06 -26.74 -1.22
CA ALA A 70 4.21 -27.65 -1.20
C ALA A 70 5.40 -27.13 -2.06
N ASP A 71 5.15 -26.24 -3.02
CA ASP A 71 6.18 -25.62 -3.84
C ASP A 71 6.89 -24.44 -3.15
N ARG A 72 6.45 -24.05 -1.96
CA ARG A 72 7.13 -23.06 -1.10
C ARG A 72 8.08 -23.74 -0.12
N TRP A 73 7.54 -24.50 0.81
CA TRP A 73 8.28 -25.33 1.77
C TRP A 73 7.36 -26.37 2.40
N ASP A 74 7.96 -27.41 2.99
CA ASP A 74 7.23 -28.40 3.80
C ASP A 74 6.75 -27.77 5.10
N ALA A 75 5.46 -27.42 5.15
CA ALA A 75 4.86 -26.76 6.30
C ALA A 75 4.92 -27.63 7.58
N GLU A 76 4.76 -28.95 7.46
CA GLU A 76 4.80 -29.88 8.59
C GLU A 76 6.20 -29.94 9.21
N ALA A 77 7.25 -29.81 8.39
CA ALA A 77 8.63 -29.77 8.87
C ALA A 77 8.92 -28.59 9.80
N TYR A 78 8.16 -27.50 9.71
CA TYR A 78 8.32 -26.29 10.52
C TYR A 78 7.20 -26.08 11.54
N TYR A 79 6.17 -26.91 11.56
CA TYR A 79 5.04 -26.75 12.46
C TYR A 79 5.28 -27.36 13.84
N ASP A 80 4.92 -26.62 14.87
CA ASP A 80 4.77 -27.08 16.25
C ASP A 80 3.83 -26.11 16.98
N PRO A 81 2.79 -26.59 17.66
CA PRO A 81 1.90 -25.74 18.43
C PRO A 81 2.60 -25.06 19.63
N ASP A 82 3.74 -25.59 20.08
CA ASP A 82 4.57 -24.95 21.09
C ASP A 82 5.42 -23.81 20.48
N LEU A 83 5.06 -22.56 20.78
CA LEU A 83 5.78 -21.37 20.31
C LEU A 83 7.25 -21.35 20.76
N THR A 84 7.60 -22.08 21.83
CA THR A 84 8.97 -22.14 22.36
C THR A 84 9.85 -23.15 21.61
N ALA A 85 9.28 -24.08 20.83
CA ALA A 85 10.00 -25.08 20.07
C ALA A 85 11.01 -24.45 19.11
N PRO A 86 12.33 -24.77 19.20
CA PRO A 86 13.33 -24.15 18.33
C PRO A 86 13.12 -24.53 16.87
N GLY A 87 13.22 -23.52 15.95
CA GLY A 87 13.07 -23.75 14.52
C GLY A 87 11.67 -24.16 14.07
N ARG A 88 10.66 -23.98 14.92
CA ARG A 88 9.25 -24.31 14.68
C ARG A 88 8.36 -23.09 14.88
N MET A 89 7.15 -23.13 14.32
CA MET A 89 6.14 -22.08 14.42
C MET A 89 4.73 -22.67 14.57
N PRO A 90 3.81 -21.98 15.27
CA PRO A 90 2.47 -22.50 15.56
C PRO A 90 1.47 -22.26 14.41
N THR A 91 1.94 -21.99 13.21
CA THR A 91 1.10 -21.70 12.05
C THR A 91 1.60 -22.38 10.78
N LYS A 92 0.66 -22.82 9.97
CA LYS A 92 0.89 -23.39 8.62
C LYS A 92 0.18 -22.56 7.55
N TRP A 93 -0.35 -21.40 7.93
CA TRP A 93 -1.24 -20.63 7.10
C TRP A 93 -0.52 -19.46 6.44
N GLY A 94 -1.00 -19.11 5.24
CA GLY A 94 -0.60 -17.93 4.50
C GLY A 94 -1.61 -17.66 3.36
N ALA A 95 -1.43 -16.57 2.66
CA ALA A 95 -2.18 -16.27 1.44
C ALA A 95 -1.19 -16.16 0.27
N TYR A 96 -1.27 -17.09 -0.66
CA TYR A 96 -0.24 -17.32 -1.68
C TYR A 96 -0.78 -17.04 -3.08
N LEU A 97 0.10 -16.58 -3.97
CA LEU A 97 -0.15 -16.55 -5.40
C LEU A 97 -0.09 -17.97 -5.97
N ASN A 98 -0.97 -18.28 -6.92
CA ASN A 98 -1.06 -19.61 -7.51
C ASN A 98 0.18 -19.98 -8.33
N ASP A 99 0.77 -18.98 -9.02
CA ASP A 99 1.95 -19.15 -9.84
C ASP A 99 2.88 -17.93 -9.68
N ILE A 100 4.08 -18.18 -9.15
CA ILE A 100 5.15 -17.17 -9.07
C ILE A 100 6.37 -17.55 -9.93
N ALA A 101 6.38 -18.75 -10.50
CA ALA A 101 7.45 -19.23 -11.36
C ALA A 101 7.21 -18.82 -12.81
N GLY A 102 5.95 -18.76 -13.23
CA GLY A 102 5.55 -18.33 -14.57
C GLY A 102 5.97 -16.90 -14.86
N PHE A 103 6.54 -16.67 -16.04
CA PHE A 103 6.95 -15.36 -16.52
C PHE A 103 7.18 -15.40 -18.03
N ASP A 104 6.57 -14.51 -18.77
CA ASP A 104 6.77 -14.39 -20.22
C ASP A 104 8.08 -13.64 -20.52
N ALA A 105 9.20 -14.34 -20.34
CA ALA A 105 10.53 -13.76 -20.55
C ALA A 105 10.74 -13.29 -21.99
N ASP A 106 10.23 -14.03 -22.98
CA ASP A 106 10.38 -13.70 -24.38
C ASP A 106 9.65 -12.41 -24.73
N PHE A 107 8.48 -12.20 -24.19
CA PHE A 107 7.73 -10.94 -24.33
C PHE A 107 8.55 -9.71 -23.90
N PHE A 108 9.28 -9.84 -22.79
CA PHE A 108 10.13 -8.77 -22.27
C PHE A 108 11.55 -8.76 -22.83
N GLY A 109 11.88 -9.64 -23.82
CA GLY A 109 13.20 -9.74 -24.41
C GLY A 109 14.28 -10.23 -23.43
N ILE A 110 13.89 -10.96 -22.39
CA ILE A 110 14.76 -11.48 -21.32
C ILE A 110 15.12 -12.93 -21.63
N THR A 111 16.42 -13.24 -21.58
CA THR A 111 16.85 -14.63 -21.81
C THR A 111 16.39 -15.57 -20.68
N PRO A 112 16.15 -16.87 -20.97
CA PRO A 112 15.76 -17.84 -19.92
C PRO A 112 16.76 -17.90 -18.73
N ARG A 113 18.06 -17.76 -19.03
CA ARG A 113 19.11 -17.74 -18.01
C ARG A 113 19.02 -16.52 -17.11
N GLU A 114 18.79 -15.35 -17.68
CA GLU A 114 18.56 -14.13 -16.89
C GLU A 114 17.27 -14.21 -16.08
N ALA A 115 16.18 -14.65 -16.71
CA ALA A 115 14.88 -14.84 -16.05
C ALA A 115 14.98 -15.76 -14.83
N ALA A 116 15.74 -16.86 -14.92
CA ALA A 116 15.95 -17.77 -13.80
C ALA A 116 16.74 -17.13 -12.66
N ALA A 117 17.64 -16.20 -12.92
CA ALA A 117 18.40 -15.48 -11.90
C ALA A 117 17.63 -14.29 -11.27
N MET A 118 16.52 -13.85 -11.90
CA MET A 118 15.69 -12.77 -11.38
C MET A 118 14.84 -13.25 -10.20
N ASP A 119 14.81 -12.45 -9.14
CA ASP A 119 13.82 -12.59 -8.07
C ASP A 119 12.41 -12.60 -8.67
N PRO A 120 11.56 -13.57 -8.34
CA PRO A 120 10.17 -13.61 -8.80
C PRO A 120 9.42 -12.29 -8.58
N GLN A 121 9.77 -11.51 -7.55
CA GLN A 121 9.20 -10.18 -7.33
C GLN A 121 9.46 -9.23 -8.53
N GLN A 122 10.64 -9.29 -9.16
CA GLN A 122 10.93 -8.51 -10.36
C GLN A 122 10.04 -8.94 -11.54
N ARG A 123 9.85 -10.27 -11.71
CA ARG A 123 9.05 -10.84 -12.80
C ARG A 123 7.58 -10.43 -12.67
N VAL A 124 7.00 -10.63 -11.50
CA VAL A 124 5.60 -10.27 -11.23
C VAL A 124 5.37 -8.76 -11.38
N LEU A 125 6.30 -7.92 -10.90
CA LEU A 125 6.18 -6.47 -11.04
C LEU A 125 6.25 -5.99 -12.49
N LEU A 126 7.04 -6.63 -13.35
CA LEU A 126 7.08 -6.29 -14.77
C LEU A 126 5.73 -6.51 -15.44
N GLU A 127 5.12 -7.69 -15.24
CA GLU A 127 3.80 -8.02 -15.78
C GLU A 127 2.73 -7.08 -15.23
N VAL A 128 2.67 -6.90 -13.90
CA VAL A 128 1.67 -6.05 -13.25
C VAL A 128 1.82 -4.58 -13.65
N ALA A 129 3.05 -4.08 -13.86
CA ALA A 129 3.28 -2.72 -14.33
C ALA A 129 2.81 -2.54 -15.79
N TRP A 130 3.05 -3.53 -16.64
CA TRP A 130 2.56 -3.53 -18.02
C TRP A 130 1.02 -3.51 -18.05
N GLU A 131 0.39 -4.42 -17.34
CA GLU A 131 -1.07 -4.51 -17.24
C GLU A 131 -1.72 -3.25 -16.65
N ALA A 132 -1.05 -2.60 -15.69
CA ALA A 132 -1.53 -1.32 -15.16
C ALA A 132 -1.57 -0.22 -16.24
N LEU A 133 -0.58 -0.19 -17.14
CA LEU A 133 -0.55 0.73 -18.27
C LEU A 133 -1.64 0.39 -19.30
N GLU A 134 -1.83 -0.88 -19.63
CA GLU A 134 -2.93 -1.33 -20.49
C GLU A 134 -4.30 -0.96 -19.91
N ASN A 135 -4.48 -1.17 -18.59
CA ASN A 135 -5.70 -0.78 -17.89
C ASN A 135 -5.93 0.75 -17.92
N ALA A 136 -4.86 1.54 -17.96
CA ALA A 136 -4.91 2.99 -18.15
C ALA A 136 -5.23 3.40 -19.60
N GLY A 137 -5.25 2.47 -20.55
CA GLY A 137 -5.35 2.77 -21.99
C GLY A 137 -4.10 3.42 -22.57
N LEU A 138 -2.95 3.29 -21.88
CA LEU A 138 -1.66 3.79 -22.33
C LEU A 138 -0.87 2.68 -23.03
N ALA A 139 -0.36 2.94 -24.22
CA ALA A 139 0.49 2.02 -24.93
C ALA A 139 1.92 2.06 -24.34
N PRO A 140 2.39 0.95 -23.68
CA PRO A 140 3.67 0.98 -22.97
C PRO A 140 4.87 1.30 -23.87
N ASP A 141 4.84 0.87 -25.12
CA ASP A 141 5.88 1.11 -26.13
C ASP A 141 6.00 2.59 -26.58
N GLN A 142 4.97 3.40 -26.31
CA GLN A 142 4.97 4.83 -26.62
C GLN A 142 5.48 5.70 -25.47
N LEU A 143 5.79 5.11 -24.30
CA LEU A 143 6.28 5.84 -23.15
C LEU A 143 7.79 6.11 -23.18
N GLY A 144 8.52 5.58 -24.16
CA GLY A 144 9.96 5.80 -24.33
C GLY A 144 10.32 7.30 -24.27
N GLU A 145 11.42 7.63 -23.58
CA GLU A 145 11.91 8.99 -23.31
C GLU A 145 11.00 9.87 -22.43
N SER A 146 9.86 9.36 -21.98
CA SER A 146 8.95 10.12 -21.10
C SER A 146 9.52 10.30 -19.68
N ARG A 147 9.15 11.39 -19.01
CA ARG A 147 9.46 11.61 -17.60
C ARG A 147 8.49 10.84 -16.70
N THR A 148 8.38 9.53 -16.92
CA THR A 148 7.57 8.64 -16.09
C THR A 148 8.38 8.14 -14.89
N ALA A 149 7.88 8.40 -13.68
CA ALA A 149 8.49 7.88 -12.46
C ALA A 149 8.09 6.42 -12.22
N VAL A 150 9.00 5.64 -11.61
CA VAL A 150 8.74 4.27 -11.13
C VAL A 150 9.10 4.20 -9.64
N MET A 151 8.09 4.05 -8.78
CA MET A 151 8.27 4.01 -7.33
C MET A 151 7.60 2.77 -6.76
N MET A 152 8.38 1.80 -6.27
CA MET A 152 7.86 0.51 -5.81
C MET A 152 8.33 0.18 -4.40
N GLY A 153 7.40 -0.27 -3.57
CA GLY A 153 7.68 -0.88 -2.28
C GLY A 153 8.24 -2.29 -2.47
N VAL A 154 9.46 -2.53 -2.00
CA VAL A 154 10.11 -3.85 -2.02
C VAL A 154 10.79 -4.03 -0.68
N TYR A 155 10.51 -5.13 0.03
CA TYR A 155 10.93 -5.30 1.41
C TYR A 155 11.94 -6.44 1.58
N TYR A 156 11.60 -7.68 1.17
CA TYR A 156 12.43 -8.85 1.41
C TYR A 156 13.29 -9.26 0.20
N THR A 157 14.43 -9.91 0.50
CA THR A 157 15.38 -10.48 -0.47
C THR A 157 15.48 -12.00 -0.31
N GLU A 158 14.36 -12.68 -0.10
CA GLU A 158 14.35 -14.12 0.21
C GLU A 158 14.91 -14.97 -0.92
N TYR A 159 14.74 -14.54 -2.19
CA TYR A 159 15.28 -15.24 -3.35
C TYR A 159 16.81 -15.27 -3.36
N GLN A 160 17.45 -14.15 -3.03
CA GLN A 160 18.92 -14.10 -2.92
C GLN A 160 19.45 -15.10 -1.88
N ASN A 161 18.72 -15.30 -0.79
CA ASN A 161 19.10 -16.20 0.29
C ASN A 161 19.02 -17.67 -0.13
N SER A 162 18.28 -18.03 -1.20
CA SER A 162 18.25 -19.41 -1.71
C SER A 162 19.57 -19.87 -2.31
N SER A 163 20.41 -18.94 -2.77
CA SER A 163 21.78 -19.20 -3.24
C SER A 163 22.83 -19.17 -2.12
N ALA A 164 22.43 -18.81 -0.88
CA ALA A 164 23.35 -18.73 0.25
C ALA A 164 23.94 -20.11 0.57
N GLY A 165 25.26 -20.19 0.59
CA GLY A 165 25.99 -21.44 0.87
C GLY A 165 26.39 -22.25 -0.36
N ASN A 166 25.99 -21.87 -1.58
CA ASN A 166 26.46 -22.48 -2.81
C ASN A 166 26.99 -21.44 -3.80
N PRO A 167 28.29 -21.06 -3.69
CA PRO A 167 28.89 -20.07 -4.61
C PRO A 167 28.86 -20.48 -6.10
N ASP A 168 28.77 -21.77 -6.41
CA ASP A 168 28.75 -22.27 -7.77
C ASP A 168 27.47 -21.89 -8.54
N THR A 169 26.43 -21.46 -7.82
CA THR A 169 25.18 -20.97 -8.42
C THR A 169 25.22 -19.49 -8.76
N ILE A 170 26.27 -18.76 -8.36
CA ILE A 170 26.40 -17.32 -8.59
C ILE A 170 26.90 -17.08 -10.02
N ASP A 171 26.15 -16.30 -10.79
CA ASP A 171 26.49 -15.94 -12.15
C ASP A 171 26.44 -14.41 -12.41
N ALA A 172 26.62 -14.01 -13.66
CA ALA A 172 26.61 -12.59 -14.05
C ALA A 172 25.27 -11.87 -13.78
N TYR A 173 24.17 -12.61 -13.69
CA TYR A 173 22.82 -12.06 -13.45
C TYR A 173 22.43 -12.05 -11.96
N SER A 174 23.18 -12.72 -11.10
CA SER A 174 22.82 -12.86 -9.68
C SER A 174 22.71 -11.52 -8.96
N ALA A 175 23.56 -10.55 -9.28
CA ALA A 175 23.50 -9.22 -8.69
C ALA A 175 22.29 -8.41 -9.20
N THR A 176 22.09 -8.38 -10.52
CA THR A 176 20.98 -7.61 -11.14
C THR A 176 19.62 -8.28 -10.91
N GLY A 177 19.59 -9.59 -10.78
CA GLY A 177 18.38 -10.35 -10.48
C GLY A 177 17.83 -10.13 -9.08
N ASN A 178 18.65 -9.64 -8.12
CA ASN A 178 18.24 -9.56 -6.71
C ASN A 178 18.28 -8.14 -6.12
N ALA A 179 18.89 -7.16 -6.79
CA ALA A 179 18.98 -5.82 -6.25
C ALA A 179 17.63 -5.07 -6.33
N HIS A 180 17.15 -4.48 -5.23
CA HIS A 180 15.92 -3.70 -5.20
C HIS A 180 15.95 -2.49 -6.16
N SER A 181 17.10 -1.84 -6.31
CA SER A 181 17.27 -0.77 -7.29
C SER A 181 17.05 -1.25 -8.73
N VAL A 182 17.41 -2.49 -9.04
CA VAL A 182 17.19 -3.09 -10.35
C VAL A 182 15.73 -3.49 -10.54
N THR A 183 15.02 -3.86 -9.49
CA THR A 183 13.58 -4.13 -9.54
C THR A 183 12.82 -2.97 -10.18
N VAL A 184 13.06 -1.74 -9.75
CA VAL A 184 12.44 -0.53 -10.32
C VAL A 184 13.13 -0.08 -11.61
N GLY A 185 14.48 -0.17 -11.66
CA GLY A 185 15.27 0.21 -12.81
C GLY A 185 14.99 -0.65 -14.05
N ARG A 186 14.63 -1.92 -13.87
CA ARG A 186 14.28 -2.82 -14.97
C ARG A 186 12.99 -2.41 -15.66
N ILE A 187 11.97 -1.97 -14.91
CA ILE A 187 10.74 -1.41 -15.47
C ILE A 187 11.06 -0.18 -16.30
N SER A 188 11.87 0.74 -15.76
CA SER A 188 12.30 1.94 -16.50
C SER A 188 13.13 1.60 -17.73
N TYR A 189 14.02 0.62 -17.65
CA TYR A 189 14.86 0.18 -18.74
C TYR A 189 14.04 -0.40 -19.89
N LEU A 190 13.14 -1.32 -19.61
CA LEU A 190 12.33 -2.00 -20.62
C LEU A 190 11.33 -1.06 -21.30
N LEU A 191 10.81 -0.09 -20.59
CA LEU A 191 9.86 0.90 -21.13
C LEU A 191 10.55 2.19 -21.63
N GLY A 192 11.88 2.30 -21.54
CA GLY A 192 12.63 3.48 -21.96
C GLY A 192 12.34 4.75 -21.15
N LEU A 193 11.90 4.63 -19.88
CA LEU A 193 11.48 5.75 -19.06
C LEU A 193 12.67 6.56 -18.53
N LYS A 194 12.50 7.88 -18.38
CA LYS A 194 13.54 8.82 -17.94
C LYS A 194 13.23 9.51 -16.60
N GLY A 195 12.07 9.25 -16.00
CA GLY A 195 11.74 9.77 -14.68
C GLY A 195 12.50 9.07 -13.55
N PRO A 196 12.33 9.53 -12.30
CA PRO A 196 12.94 8.89 -11.13
C PRO A 196 12.52 7.44 -10.97
N ALA A 197 13.47 6.55 -10.63
CA ALA A 197 13.22 5.15 -10.33
C ALA A 197 13.71 4.86 -8.90
N VAL A 198 12.78 4.57 -7.96
CA VAL A 198 13.07 4.47 -6.54
C VAL A 198 12.43 3.23 -5.93
N ALA A 199 13.24 2.33 -5.37
CA ALA A 199 12.78 1.26 -4.50
C ALA A 199 12.62 1.81 -3.08
N VAL A 200 11.50 1.49 -2.44
CA VAL A 200 11.13 2.00 -1.11
C VAL A 200 11.02 0.83 -0.15
N ASP A 201 11.78 0.89 0.94
CA ASP A 201 11.61 0.00 2.08
C ASP A 201 11.27 0.84 3.33
N THR A 202 10.03 0.76 3.72
CA THR A 202 9.49 1.25 4.99
C THR A 202 8.62 0.17 5.64
N ALA A 203 9.04 -1.08 5.48
CA ALA A 203 8.34 -2.29 5.93
C ALA A 203 6.89 -2.33 5.40
N CYS A 204 5.90 -2.58 6.25
CA CYS A 204 4.50 -2.75 5.87
C CYS A 204 3.86 -1.53 5.18
N SER A 205 4.47 -0.36 5.25
CA SER A 205 4.00 0.86 4.59
C SER A 205 4.64 1.14 3.23
N SER A 206 5.59 0.32 2.78
CA SER A 206 6.45 0.59 1.61
C SER A 206 5.68 1.01 0.37
N SER A 207 4.66 0.27 -0.04
CA SER A 207 3.87 0.58 -1.24
C SER A 207 2.99 1.83 -1.10
N LEU A 208 2.53 2.15 0.12
CA LEU A 208 1.77 3.38 0.33
C LEU A 208 2.69 4.61 0.37
N VAL A 209 3.92 4.46 0.90
CA VAL A 209 4.98 5.48 0.80
C VAL A 209 5.38 5.70 -0.65
N SER A 210 5.50 4.64 -1.45
CA SER A 210 5.80 4.78 -2.88
C SER A 210 4.73 5.59 -3.63
N ILE A 211 3.44 5.36 -3.32
CA ILE A 211 2.33 6.17 -3.85
C ILE A 211 2.44 7.64 -3.38
N HIS A 212 2.79 7.87 -2.11
CA HIS A 212 3.02 9.23 -1.60
C HIS A 212 4.13 9.94 -2.37
N LEU A 213 5.29 9.31 -2.53
CA LEU A 213 6.44 9.88 -3.24
C LEU A 213 6.11 10.15 -4.71
N ALA A 214 5.38 9.25 -5.38
CA ALA A 214 4.91 9.44 -6.73
C ALA A 214 3.98 10.66 -6.86
N CYS A 215 3.03 10.83 -5.91
CA CYS A 215 2.20 12.03 -5.86
C CYS A 215 3.02 13.31 -5.67
N GLN A 216 4.08 13.27 -4.86
CA GLN A 216 4.98 14.43 -4.69
C GLN A 216 5.75 14.73 -5.96
N SER A 217 6.36 13.74 -6.62
CA SER A 217 7.09 13.90 -7.89
C SER A 217 6.19 14.54 -8.97
N LEU A 218 4.94 14.09 -9.09
CA LEU A 218 3.95 14.67 -10.01
C LEU A 218 3.60 16.12 -9.67
N ARG A 219 3.36 16.44 -8.38
CA ARG A 219 3.05 17.81 -7.92
C ARG A 219 4.22 18.77 -8.13
N MET A 220 5.44 18.30 -7.93
CA MET A 220 6.66 19.07 -8.16
C MET A 220 7.04 19.17 -9.63
N ARG A 221 6.28 18.52 -10.54
CA ARG A 221 6.55 18.44 -11.98
C ARG A 221 7.92 17.83 -12.34
N GLU A 222 8.45 17.02 -11.46
CA GLU A 222 9.62 16.20 -11.70
C GLU A 222 9.29 15.05 -12.67
N SER A 223 8.06 14.53 -12.57
CA SER A 223 7.49 13.56 -13.50
C SER A 223 6.14 14.03 -14.07
N ASP A 224 5.72 13.44 -15.19
CA ASP A 224 4.43 13.71 -15.84
C ASP A 224 3.46 12.54 -15.71
N LEU A 225 3.99 11.36 -15.52
CA LEU A 225 3.29 10.10 -15.23
C LEU A 225 4.06 9.38 -14.13
N ALA A 226 3.39 8.54 -13.35
CA ALA A 226 4.07 7.71 -12.35
C ALA A 226 3.43 6.33 -12.24
N LEU A 227 4.28 5.29 -12.18
CA LEU A 227 3.94 3.94 -11.76
C LEU A 227 4.32 3.82 -10.28
N ALA A 228 3.36 3.53 -9.42
CA ALA A 228 3.58 3.41 -7.99
C ALA A 228 2.88 2.18 -7.42
N GLY A 229 3.53 1.50 -6.50
CA GLY A 229 2.96 0.28 -5.92
C GLY A 229 3.95 -0.48 -5.08
N GLY A 230 3.87 -1.80 -5.13
CA GLY A 230 4.83 -2.66 -4.43
C GLY A 230 4.54 -4.14 -4.61
N VAL A 231 5.47 -4.95 -4.13
CA VAL A 231 5.44 -6.41 -4.20
C VAL A 231 5.96 -7.01 -2.90
N SER A 232 5.45 -8.17 -2.56
CA SER A 232 6.01 -9.05 -1.52
C SER A 232 5.69 -10.49 -1.86
N LEU A 233 6.69 -11.36 -1.81
CA LEU A 233 6.54 -12.81 -1.99
C LEU A 233 7.17 -13.54 -0.80
N ASN A 234 6.55 -14.65 -0.41
CA ASN A 234 6.98 -15.50 0.71
C ASN A 234 7.64 -16.77 0.16
N LEU A 235 8.94 -16.72 -0.08
CA LEU A 235 9.67 -17.76 -0.77
C LEU A 235 10.33 -18.76 0.18
N ARG A 236 10.49 -18.38 1.46
CA ARG A 236 11.25 -19.12 2.46
C ARG A 236 10.59 -19.06 3.85
N PRO A 237 10.78 -20.12 4.67
CA PRO A 237 10.15 -20.19 6.00
C PRO A 237 10.82 -19.28 7.05
N GLU A 238 12.06 -18.83 6.85
CA GLU A 238 12.84 -18.15 7.90
C GLU A 238 12.19 -16.84 8.37
N THR A 239 11.65 -16.03 7.44
CA THR A 239 10.94 -14.81 7.81
C THR A 239 9.67 -15.13 8.59
N GLN A 240 8.92 -16.15 8.16
CA GLN A 240 7.70 -16.57 8.88
C GLN A 240 8.03 -17.09 10.27
N LEU A 241 9.11 -17.87 10.42
CA LEU A 241 9.62 -18.31 11.73
C LEU A 241 9.97 -17.13 12.64
N ALA A 242 10.68 -16.12 12.11
CA ALA A 242 11.06 -14.95 12.89
C ALA A 242 9.83 -14.16 13.38
N LEU A 243 8.84 -13.94 12.51
CA LEU A 243 7.59 -13.27 12.86
C LEU A 243 6.75 -14.09 13.85
N ALA A 244 6.74 -15.42 13.73
CA ALA A 244 6.09 -16.31 14.68
C ALA A 244 6.74 -16.22 16.07
N LYS A 245 8.10 -16.26 16.13
CA LYS A 245 8.82 -16.10 17.40
C LYS A 245 8.61 -14.73 18.04
N TRP A 246 8.32 -13.73 17.24
CA TRP A 246 7.93 -12.41 17.73
C TRP A 246 6.47 -12.35 18.22
N GLY A 247 5.66 -13.39 18.00
CA GLY A 247 4.26 -13.45 18.41
C GLY A 247 3.32 -12.63 17.51
N MET A 248 3.70 -12.40 16.26
CA MET A 248 2.93 -11.58 15.32
C MET A 248 1.93 -12.39 14.49
N LEU A 249 2.11 -13.71 14.39
CA LEU A 249 1.33 -14.56 13.49
C LEU A 249 0.18 -15.27 14.20
N SER A 250 -1.01 -15.23 13.60
CA SER A 250 -2.17 -15.97 14.05
C SER A 250 -1.98 -17.48 13.83
N PRO A 251 -2.13 -18.30 14.88
CA PRO A 251 -2.11 -19.75 14.74
C PRO A 251 -3.37 -20.32 14.06
N HIS A 252 -4.44 -19.50 13.96
CA HIS A 252 -5.74 -19.92 13.44
C HIS A 252 -5.91 -19.70 11.94
N GLY A 253 -4.90 -19.16 11.24
CA GLY A 253 -5.02 -18.84 9.81
C GLY A 253 -6.03 -17.74 9.49
N LYS A 254 -6.28 -16.83 10.44
CA LYS A 254 -7.25 -15.74 10.29
C LYS A 254 -6.69 -14.44 10.83
N CYS A 255 -6.94 -13.37 10.13
CA CYS A 255 -6.74 -12.03 10.64
C CYS A 255 -8.06 -11.56 11.27
N PHE A 256 -8.09 -11.42 12.59
CA PHE A 256 -9.27 -11.00 13.37
C PHE A 256 -9.21 -9.49 13.64
N ALA A 257 -9.21 -8.67 12.57
CA ALA A 257 -9.08 -7.23 12.71
C ALA A 257 -10.17 -6.62 13.60
N PHE A 258 -9.76 -5.92 14.65
CA PHE A 258 -10.58 -5.29 15.71
C PHE A 258 -11.43 -6.24 16.57
N ASP A 259 -11.39 -7.54 16.32
CA ASP A 259 -12.18 -8.54 17.04
C ASP A 259 -11.54 -8.92 18.38
N SER A 260 -12.38 -9.43 19.28
CA SER A 260 -11.96 -9.92 20.60
C SER A 260 -11.00 -11.11 20.56
N ARG A 261 -10.93 -11.80 19.41
CA ARG A 261 -10.04 -12.93 19.13
C ARG A 261 -8.72 -12.51 18.45
N ALA A 262 -8.44 -11.21 18.34
CA ALA A 262 -7.23 -10.70 17.72
C ALA A 262 -5.98 -11.31 18.36
N ASP A 263 -5.23 -12.12 17.60
CA ASP A 263 -4.08 -12.91 18.04
C ASP A 263 -2.87 -12.85 17.07
N GLY A 264 -2.95 -11.99 16.06
CA GLY A 264 -1.93 -11.80 15.05
C GLY A 264 -2.49 -11.79 13.63
N PHE A 265 -1.60 -11.64 12.67
CA PHE A 265 -1.94 -11.66 11.24
C PHE A 265 -1.52 -12.96 10.56
N VAL A 266 -2.01 -13.17 9.35
CA VAL A 266 -1.52 -14.20 8.41
C VAL A 266 -0.65 -13.51 7.38
N ARG A 267 0.53 -14.05 7.03
CA ARG A 267 1.35 -13.50 5.93
C ARG A 267 0.67 -13.72 4.59
N GLY A 268 0.81 -12.77 3.68
CA GLY A 268 0.31 -12.88 2.31
C GLY A 268 1.34 -12.42 1.30
N GLU A 269 1.18 -12.88 0.07
CA GLU A 269 1.94 -12.50 -1.11
C GLU A 269 1.14 -11.54 -1.98
N GLY A 270 1.80 -10.87 -2.90
CA GLY A 270 1.11 -10.12 -3.94
C GLY A 270 1.89 -8.95 -4.48
N ALA A 271 1.35 -8.40 -5.55
CA ALA A 271 1.84 -7.19 -6.18
C ALA A 271 0.66 -6.30 -6.60
N GLY A 272 0.87 -5.00 -6.55
CA GLY A 272 -0.05 -4.02 -7.10
C GLY A 272 0.69 -2.81 -7.63
N VAL A 273 0.21 -2.27 -8.73
CA VAL A 273 0.73 -1.06 -9.38
C VAL A 273 -0.44 -0.17 -9.76
N VAL A 274 -0.32 1.11 -9.45
CA VAL A 274 -1.26 2.14 -9.90
C VAL A 274 -0.55 3.12 -10.82
N VAL A 275 -1.27 3.55 -11.86
CA VAL A 275 -0.82 4.60 -12.79
C VAL A 275 -1.40 5.92 -12.32
N LEU A 276 -0.52 6.88 -12.05
CA LEU A 276 -0.87 8.17 -11.47
C LEU A 276 -0.51 9.31 -12.42
N LYS A 277 -1.38 10.31 -12.49
CA LYS A 277 -1.20 11.51 -13.31
C LYS A 277 -1.80 12.72 -12.61
N ARG A 278 -1.27 13.94 -12.82
CA ARG A 278 -1.98 15.13 -12.34
C ARG A 278 -3.39 15.15 -12.90
N LEU A 279 -4.38 15.50 -12.08
CA LEU A 279 -5.79 15.49 -12.52
C LEU A 279 -6.02 16.43 -13.70
N THR A 280 -5.36 17.59 -13.72
CA THR A 280 -5.45 18.55 -14.85
C THR A 280 -4.91 17.95 -16.14
N ASP A 281 -3.83 17.18 -16.08
CA ASP A 281 -3.26 16.52 -17.24
C ASP A 281 -4.14 15.33 -17.70
N ALA A 282 -4.65 14.54 -16.77
CA ALA A 282 -5.55 13.42 -17.08
C ALA A 282 -6.84 13.89 -17.79
N VAL A 283 -7.43 14.99 -17.29
CA VAL A 283 -8.61 15.58 -17.93
C VAL A 283 -8.29 16.16 -19.32
N ARG A 284 -7.15 16.86 -19.47
CA ARG A 284 -6.70 17.38 -20.77
C ARG A 284 -6.50 16.28 -21.80
N ASP A 285 -5.89 15.16 -21.36
CA ASP A 285 -5.52 14.05 -22.24
C ASP A 285 -6.68 13.07 -22.47
N GLY A 286 -7.82 13.26 -21.79
CA GLY A 286 -9.02 12.44 -21.92
C GLY A 286 -8.91 11.06 -21.24
N ASP A 287 -8.04 10.93 -20.24
CA ASP A 287 -7.83 9.68 -19.52
C ASP A 287 -9.07 9.30 -18.68
N ARG A 288 -9.30 8.00 -18.53
CA ARG A 288 -10.29 7.47 -17.59
C ARG A 288 -9.81 7.65 -16.16
N VAL A 289 -10.48 8.45 -15.36
CA VAL A 289 -10.16 8.69 -13.96
C VAL A 289 -10.89 7.68 -13.07
N LEU A 290 -10.16 6.76 -12.44
CA LEU A 290 -10.68 5.73 -11.55
C LEU A 290 -10.92 6.25 -10.12
N GLY A 291 -10.09 7.20 -9.69
CA GLY A 291 -10.16 7.83 -8.38
C GLY A 291 -9.21 9.02 -8.33
N VAL A 292 -9.29 9.81 -7.25
CA VAL A 292 -8.46 11.00 -7.08
C VAL A 292 -7.81 11.00 -5.70
N VAL A 293 -6.48 11.02 -5.65
CA VAL A 293 -5.72 11.23 -4.42
C VAL A 293 -5.70 12.72 -4.11
N ARG A 294 -6.45 13.11 -3.09
CA ARG A 294 -6.55 14.51 -2.65
C ARG A 294 -5.35 14.94 -1.81
N GLY A 295 -4.89 14.07 -0.92
CA GLY A 295 -3.76 14.36 -0.06
C GLY A 295 -3.18 13.11 0.58
N SER A 296 -1.96 13.25 1.08
CA SER A 296 -1.22 12.18 1.75
C SER A 296 -0.22 12.76 2.72
N ALA A 297 0.18 11.98 3.72
CA ALA A 297 1.20 12.34 4.68
C ALA A 297 2.01 11.13 5.13
N VAL A 298 3.24 11.36 5.50
CA VAL A 298 4.18 10.40 6.10
C VAL A 298 4.73 11.02 7.38
N ASN A 299 4.88 10.21 8.42
CA ASN A 299 5.63 10.57 9.62
C ASN A 299 6.34 9.36 10.20
N GLN A 300 6.94 9.51 11.37
CA GLN A 300 7.58 8.46 12.15
C GLN A 300 7.10 8.56 13.60
N ASP A 301 7.02 7.40 14.28
CA ASP A 301 6.59 7.34 15.68
C ASP A 301 7.56 8.04 16.64
N GLY A 302 8.82 8.21 16.22
CA GLY A 302 9.85 8.76 17.08
C GLY A 302 10.11 7.83 18.27
N ARG A 303 10.39 8.41 19.43
CA ARG A 303 10.61 7.64 20.66
C ARG A 303 9.27 7.21 21.27
N SER A 304 8.92 5.93 21.08
CA SER A 304 7.73 5.30 21.66
C SER A 304 8.08 4.37 22.83
N ASN A 305 7.12 3.56 23.31
CA ASN A 305 7.32 2.58 24.37
C ASN A 305 8.21 1.38 23.97
N GLY A 306 8.61 1.30 22.70
CA GLY A 306 9.50 0.28 22.14
C GLY A 306 9.61 0.48 20.64
N LEU A 307 10.68 -0.04 20.02
CA LEU A 307 10.96 0.14 18.58
C LEU A 307 9.77 -0.30 17.70
N THR A 308 9.03 -1.30 18.14
CA THR A 308 7.95 -1.94 17.39
C THR A 308 6.56 -1.66 17.98
N ALA A 309 6.50 -0.86 19.05
CA ALA A 309 5.22 -0.53 19.69
C ALA A 309 4.50 0.58 18.94
N PRO A 310 3.22 0.38 18.53
CA PRO A 310 2.44 1.42 17.87
C PRO A 310 2.26 2.67 18.76
N ASN A 311 2.11 3.84 18.12
CA ASN A 311 1.99 5.13 18.80
C ASN A 311 0.73 5.88 18.34
N ALA A 312 -0.35 5.87 19.14
CA ALA A 312 -1.60 6.56 18.80
C ALA A 312 -1.43 8.08 18.55
N PRO A 313 -0.62 8.85 19.29
CA PRO A 313 -0.35 10.25 18.97
C PRO A 313 0.23 10.45 17.57
N SER A 314 1.20 9.63 17.15
CA SER A 314 1.82 9.71 15.82
C SER A 314 0.84 9.32 14.71
N GLN A 315 0.02 8.29 14.95
CA GLN A 315 -1.04 7.89 14.03
C GLN A 315 -2.08 9.01 13.87
N ARG A 316 -2.51 9.66 14.95
CA ARG A 316 -3.40 10.85 14.89
C ARG A 316 -2.78 12.01 14.13
N ASP A 317 -1.50 12.27 14.33
CA ASP A 317 -0.77 13.35 13.64
C ASP A 317 -0.75 13.10 12.13
N VAL A 318 -0.32 11.90 11.68
CA VAL A 318 -0.25 11.59 10.25
C VAL A 318 -1.62 11.63 9.56
N ILE A 319 -2.67 11.11 10.20
CA ILE A 319 -4.05 11.19 9.71
C ILE A 319 -4.48 12.67 9.56
N THR A 320 -4.25 13.47 10.60
CA THR A 320 -4.62 14.89 10.59
C THR A 320 -3.85 15.66 9.50
N ARG A 321 -2.57 15.36 9.30
CA ARG A 321 -1.75 15.95 8.25
C ARG A 321 -2.22 15.55 6.85
N ALA A 322 -2.60 14.27 6.66
CA ALA A 322 -3.15 13.80 5.38
C ALA A 322 -4.48 14.51 5.05
N LEU A 323 -5.41 14.62 5.99
CA LEU A 323 -6.67 15.34 5.83
C LEU A 323 -6.44 16.84 5.53
N ARG A 324 -5.49 17.45 6.21
CA ARG A 324 -5.11 18.85 6.00
C ARG A 324 -4.49 19.04 4.61
N SER A 325 -3.62 18.13 4.17
CA SER A 325 -3.05 18.12 2.81
C SER A 325 -4.12 17.93 1.73
N ALA A 326 -5.17 17.16 2.04
CA ALA A 326 -6.28 16.89 1.14
C ALA A 326 -7.33 18.04 1.08
N ASP A 327 -7.29 18.94 2.06
CA ASP A 327 -8.37 19.92 2.32
C ASP A 327 -9.73 19.22 2.47
N VAL A 328 -9.77 18.17 3.29
CA VAL A 328 -10.95 17.31 3.49
C VAL A 328 -11.34 17.29 4.97
N PRO A 329 -12.60 17.65 5.30
CA PRO A 329 -13.11 17.49 6.65
C PRO A 329 -13.19 16.00 7.04
N ALA A 330 -12.70 15.62 8.22
CA ALA A 330 -12.73 14.24 8.71
C ALA A 330 -14.14 13.63 8.74
N ALA A 331 -15.17 14.43 9.07
CA ALA A 331 -16.57 14.01 9.10
C ALA A 331 -17.13 13.59 7.73
N SER A 332 -16.47 13.99 6.63
CA SER A 332 -16.89 13.64 5.26
C SER A 332 -16.29 12.34 4.73
N VAL A 333 -15.42 11.67 5.49
CA VAL A 333 -14.86 10.36 5.16
C VAL A 333 -15.80 9.29 5.70
N ASN A 334 -16.26 8.37 4.86
CA ASN A 334 -17.23 7.33 5.23
C ASN A 334 -16.67 5.91 5.14
N PHE A 335 -15.45 5.74 4.62
CA PHE A 335 -14.76 4.46 4.57
C PHE A 335 -13.28 4.67 4.91
N ILE A 336 -12.74 3.81 5.74
CA ILE A 336 -11.31 3.78 6.08
C ILE A 336 -10.81 2.35 5.89
N GLU A 337 -9.92 2.16 4.93
CA GLU A 337 -9.13 0.94 4.87
C GLU A 337 -8.01 1.05 5.89
N THR A 338 -8.14 0.28 6.95
CA THR A 338 -7.27 0.34 8.13
C THR A 338 -5.98 -0.47 7.93
N HIS A 339 -5.01 -0.24 8.80
CA HIS A 339 -3.90 -1.17 8.90
C HIS A 339 -4.38 -2.54 9.40
N GLY A 340 -5.21 -2.57 10.46
CA GLY A 340 -6.06 -3.69 10.84
C GLY A 340 -5.39 -5.06 10.82
N THR A 341 -4.30 -5.23 11.58
CA THR A 341 -3.48 -6.46 11.56
C THR A 341 -4.04 -7.61 12.40
N GLY A 342 -5.12 -7.38 13.14
CA GLY A 342 -5.67 -8.41 14.03
C GLY A 342 -4.78 -8.69 15.23
N THR A 343 -3.97 -7.72 15.67
CA THR A 343 -3.11 -7.86 16.85
C THR A 343 -3.80 -7.27 18.09
N GLY A 344 -3.71 -7.99 19.22
CA GLY A 344 -4.39 -7.60 20.45
C GLY A 344 -4.00 -6.20 20.98
N LEU A 345 -2.81 -5.71 20.66
CA LEU A 345 -2.30 -4.39 21.05
C LEU A 345 -2.48 -3.34 19.93
N GLY A 346 -2.20 -3.72 18.69
CA GLY A 346 -2.16 -2.77 17.58
C GLY A 346 -3.53 -2.22 17.21
N ASP A 347 -4.53 -3.09 17.10
CA ASP A 347 -5.87 -2.71 16.68
C ASP A 347 -6.55 -1.71 17.64
N PRO A 348 -6.48 -1.87 18.98
CA PRO A 348 -6.99 -0.85 19.91
C PRO A 348 -6.30 0.50 19.77
N ILE A 349 -4.99 0.52 19.59
CA ILE A 349 -4.20 1.76 19.43
C ILE A 349 -4.59 2.47 18.12
N GLU A 350 -4.76 1.71 17.04
CA GLU A 350 -5.24 2.24 15.77
C GLU A 350 -6.67 2.77 15.90
N PHE A 351 -7.57 2.00 16.54
CA PHE A 351 -8.94 2.44 16.77
C PHE A 351 -9.00 3.76 17.53
N ASP A 352 -8.22 3.93 18.61
CA ASP A 352 -8.14 5.16 19.38
C ASP A 352 -7.71 6.35 18.53
N ALA A 353 -6.74 6.15 17.65
CA ALA A 353 -6.28 7.18 16.72
C ALA A 353 -7.36 7.55 15.68
N LEU A 354 -8.03 6.55 15.11
CA LEU A 354 -9.14 6.73 14.17
C LEU A 354 -10.35 7.39 14.82
N ALA A 355 -10.74 6.95 16.01
CA ALA A 355 -11.85 7.51 16.79
C ALA A 355 -11.62 8.98 17.15
N ALA A 356 -10.40 9.33 17.54
CA ALA A 356 -10.04 10.72 17.87
C ALA A 356 -10.17 11.67 16.66
N VAL A 357 -9.92 11.19 15.42
CA VAL A 357 -9.94 12.03 14.22
C VAL A 357 -11.25 11.89 13.46
N TYR A 358 -11.71 10.66 13.21
CA TYR A 358 -12.88 10.39 12.37
C TYR A 358 -14.16 10.08 13.14
N GLY A 359 -14.07 9.88 14.46
CA GLY A 359 -15.18 9.39 15.28
C GLY A 359 -16.38 10.33 15.39
N ARG A 360 -16.26 11.60 14.98
CA ARG A 360 -17.33 12.61 15.03
C ARG A 360 -17.92 12.84 13.65
N GLY A 361 -19.24 13.01 13.60
CA GLY A 361 -20.01 13.27 12.38
C GLY A 361 -21.34 12.51 12.38
N ASP A 362 -22.28 12.91 11.53
CA ASP A 362 -23.64 12.36 11.51
C ASP A 362 -23.75 11.08 10.67
N ALA A 363 -22.94 10.94 9.62
CA ALA A 363 -22.96 9.76 8.77
C ALA A 363 -21.99 8.67 9.29
N PRO A 364 -22.36 7.38 9.20
CA PRO A 364 -21.49 6.29 9.64
C PRO A 364 -20.19 6.23 8.82
N CYS A 365 -19.14 5.71 9.44
CA CYS A 365 -17.84 5.51 8.80
C CYS A 365 -17.36 4.08 9.02
N ALA A 366 -17.24 3.32 7.93
CA ALA A 366 -16.86 1.92 7.96
C ALA A 366 -15.33 1.75 8.09
N LEU A 367 -14.93 0.80 8.91
CA LEU A 367 -13.55 0.32 9.05
C LEU A 367 -13.40 -0.99 8.27
N GLY A 368 -12.68 -0.96 7.16
CA GLY A 368 -12.30 -2.14 6.38
C GLY A 368 -10.87 -2.58 6.69
N ALA A 369 -10.62 -3.87 6.57
CA ALA A 369 -9.27 -4.44 6.64
C ALA A 369 -9.13 -5.58 5.62
N VAL A 370 -8.51 -5.30 4.48
CA VAL A 370 -8.28 -6.31 3.41
C VAL A 370 -7.48 -7.51 3.88
N LYS A 371 -6.72 -7.33 4.96
CA LYS A 371 -5.96 -8.42 5.58
C LYS A 371 -6.84 -9.57 6.08
N THR A 372 -8.11 -9.30 6.32
CA THR A 372 -9.07 -10.36 6.68
C THR A 372 -9.40 -11.28 5.50
N ASN A 373 -9.26 -10.79 4.26
CA ASN A 373 -9.47 -11.57 3.05
C ASN A 373 -8.20 -12.32 2.59
N MET A 374 -7.04 -11.66 2.59
CA MET A 374 -5.82 -12.16 1.93
C MET A 374 -4.56 -12.06 2.79
N GLY A 375 -4.69 -11.91 4.10
CA GLY A 375 -3.54 -11.75 4.99
C GLY A 375 -2.81 -10.43 4.80
N HIS A 376 -1.66 -10.32 5.44
CA HIS A 376 -0.81 -9.15 5.41
C HIS A 376 0.21 -9.27 4.28
N LEU A 377 0.05 -8.50 3.20
CA LEU A 377 0.93 -8.52 2.03
C LEU A 377 2.23 -7.71 2.24
N GLU A 378 2.57 -7.39 3.46
CA GLU A 378 3.83 -6.75 3.87
C GLU A 378 4.18 -5.54 2.98
N GLY A 379 5.22 -5.61 2.15
CA GLY A 379 5.60 -4.53 1.24
C GLY A 379 4.49 -4.09 0.26
N ALA A 380 3.59 -5.01 -0.13
CA ALA A 380 2.45 -4.74 -1.01
C ALA A 380 1.14 -4.40 -0.26
N ALA A 381 1.12 -4.46 1.08
CA ALA A 381 -0.13 -4.28 1.85
C ALA A 381 -0.80 -2.92 1.60
N GLY A 382 0.01 -1.86 1.53
CA GLY A 382 -0.51 -0.50 1.31
C GLY A 382 -1.20 -0.33 -0.04
N VAL A 383 -0.62 -0.85 -1.12
CA VAL A 383 -1.22 -0.75 -2.46
C VAL A 383 -2.46 -1.62 -2.60
N ALA A 384 -2.50 -2.80 -1.97
CA ALA A 384 -3.70 -3.63 -1.94
C ALA A 384 -4.87 -2.90 -1.27
N GLY A 385 -4.67 -2.31 -0.09
CA GLY A 385 -5.67 -1.48 0.59
C GLY A 385 -6.06 -0.23 -0.20
N PHE A 386 -5.10 0.39 -0.89
CA PHE A 386 -5.34 1.53 -1.76
C PHE A 386 -6.24 1.16 -2.94
N ILE A 387 -5.94 0.08 -3.66
CA ILE A 387 -6.75 -0.42 -4.79
C ILE A 387 -8.15 -0.79 -4.29
N LYS A 388 -8.28 -1.51 -3.16
CA LYS A 388 -9.58 -1.79 -2.54
C LYS A 388 -10.36 -0.50 -2.30
N THR A 389 -9.73 0.53 -1.77
CA THR A 389 -10.40 1.82 -1.53
C THR A 389 -10.88 2.47 -2.83
N VAL A 390 -10.06 2.46 -3.89
CA VAL A 390 -10.46 2.97 -5.22
C VAL A 390 -11.66 2.20 -5.76
N LEU A 391 -11.62 0.87 -5.71
CA LEU A 391 -12.73 0.02 -6.16
C LEU A 391 -14.02 0.26 -5.35
N THR A 392 -13.91 0.34 -4.03
CA THR A 392 -15.03 0.67 -3.12
C THR A 392 -15.69 2.01 -3.49
N LEU A 393 -14.88 3.02 -3.82
CA LEU A 393 -15.39 4.32 -4.28
C LEU A 393 -16.10 4.23 -5.63
N GLN A 394 -15.56 3.43 -6.57
CA GLN A 394 -16.14 3.25 -7.91
C GLN A 394 -17.48 2.52 -7.84
N HIS A 395 -17.52 1.38 -7.18
CA HIS A 395 -18.73 0.55 -7.09
C HIS A 395 -19.80 1.16 -6.18
N GLY A 396 -19.41 2.00 -5.20
CA GLY A 396 -20.34 2.59 -4.24
C GLY A 396 -20.92 1.56 -3.28
N THR A 397 -20.22 0.47 -3.10
CA THR A 397 -20.50 -0.59 -2.15
C THR A 397 -19.30 -0.77 -1.24
N ILE A 398 -19.52 -0.86 0.06
CA ILE A 398 -18.50 -1.13 1.06
C ILE A 398 -18.47 -2.65 1.26
N PRO A 399 -17.37 -3.35 0.91
CA PRO A 399 -17.30 -4.79 1.07
C PRO A 399 -17.23 -5.22 2.53
N PRO A 400 -17.63 -6.47 2.87
CA PRO A 400 -17.57 -6.96 4.23
C PRO A 400 -16.13 -7.07 4.74
N ASN A 401 -15.98 -6.89 6.05
CA ASN A 401 -14.77 -7.23 6.78
C ASN A 401 -14.95 -8.61 7.39
N LEU A 402 -14.08 -9.55 7.04
CA LEU A 402 -14.23 -10.94 7.50
C LEU A 402 -13.78 -11.12 8.95
N ASN A 403 -14.18 -12.22 9.56
CA ASN A 403 -13.73 -12.68 10.87
C ASN A 403 -14.05 -11.74 12.05
N PHE A 404 -14.95 -10.77 11.88
CA PHE A 404 -15.39 -9.89 12.97
C PHE A 404 -16.74 -10.36 13.52
N GLU A 405 -16.79 -10.59 14.83
CA GLU A 405 -18.01 -10.94 15.57
C GLU A 405 -18.27 -9.99 16.76
N LYS A 406 -17.20 -9.62 17.46
CA LYS A 406 -17.29 -8.81 18.66
C LYS A 406 -16.04 -7.95 18.81
N TRP A 407 -16.24 -6.69 19.17
CA TRP A 407 -15.14 -5.76 19.43
C TRP A 407 -14.15 -6.30 20.49
N ASN A 408 -12.87 -6.04 20.25
CA ASN A 408 -11.84 -6.24 21.26
C ASN A 408 -12.28 -5.54 22.57
N PRO A 409 -12.18 -6.20 23.75
CA PRO A 409 -12.69 -5.65 25.02
C PRO A 409 -12.11 -4.29 25.41
N THR A 410 -10.97 -3.90 24.84
CA THR A 410 -10.32 -2.61 25.09
C THR A 410 -10.79 -1.51 24.13
N ILE A 411 -11.63 -1.85 23.13
CA ILE A 411 -12.22 -0.90 22.17
C ILE A 411 -13.64 -0.53 22.61
N ASP A 412 -13.90 0.77 22.80
CA ASP A 412 -15.27 1.28 23.00
C ASP A 412 -15.72 2.10 21.78
N PRO A 413 -16.56 1.54 20.90
CA PRO A 413 -17.08 2.24 19.72
C PRO A 413 -18.29 3.15 20.04
N SER A 414 -18.89 3.06 21.23
CA SER A 414 -20.21 3.63 21.55
C SER A 414 -20.31 5.15 21.39
N ALA A 415 -19.20 5.86 21.58
CA ALA A 415 -19.12 7.31 21.45
C ALA A 415 -18.65 7.76 20.04
N THR A 416 -18.63 6.84 19.06
CA THR A 416 -18.10 7.11 17.72
C THR A 416 -19.14 6.74 16.65
N ARG A 417 -18.90 7.20 15.42
CA ARG A 417 -19.63 6.77 14.22
C ARG A 417 -18.94 5.63 13.47
N LEU A 418 -17.85 5.10 14.03
CA LEU A 418 -17.05 4.03 13.42
C LEU A 418 -17.71 2.67 13.64
N PHE A 419 -17.73 1.85 12.60
CA PHE A 419 -18.25 0.49 12.68
C PHE A 419 -17.47 -0.44 11.74
N VAL A 420 -17.48 -1.74 12.03
CA VAL A 420 -16.92 -2.77 11.16
C VAL A 420 -18.06 -3.39 10.35
N PRO A 421 -18.06 -3.31 9.01
CA PRO A 421 -19.09 -3.91 8.17
C PRO A 421 -18.90 -5.43 8.13
N THR A 422 -19.88 -6.21 8.57
CA THR A 422 -19.88 -7.69 8.52
C THR A 422 -20.56 -8.23 7.27
N GLU A 423 -21.28 -7.37 6.56
CA GLU A 423 -21.94 -7.64 5.30
C GLU A 423 -21.65 -6.50 4.33
N ALA A 424 -21.82 -6.75 3.03
CA ALA A 424 -21.70 -5.68 2.03
C ALA A 424 -22.76 -4.60 2.29
N ALA A 425 -22.32 -3.34 2.33
CA ALA A 425 -23.17 -2.21 2.62
C ALA A 425 -23.12 -1.18 1.48
N GLU A 426 -24.28 -0.60 1.14
CA GLU A 426 -24.32 0.53 0.21
C GLU A 426 -23.56 1.73 0.81
N TRP A 427 -22.83 2.44 -0.05
CA TRP A 427 -22.22 3.70 0.37
C TRP A 427 -23.31 4.69 0.83
N PRO A 428 -23.13 5.39 1.97
CA PRO A 428 -24.12 6.35 2.45
C PRO A 428 -24.48 7.38 1.38
N LYS A 429 -25.77 7.53 1.09
CA LYS A 429 -26.26 8.53 0.13
C LYS A 429 -25.95 9.95 0.64
N SER A 430 -25.31 10.75 -0.20
CA SER A 430 -24.93 12.13 0.12
C SER A 430 -24.74 12.91 -1.17
N ASP A 431 -24.99 14.22 -1.12
CA ASP A 431 -24.66 15.15 -2.22
C ASP A 431 -23.13 15.39 -2.31
N ASN A 432 -22.39 14.98 -1.31
CA ASN A 432 -20.93 15.06 -1.29
C ASN A 432 -20.29 13.92 -2.08
N PRO A 433 -19.10 14.14 -2.69
CA PRO A 433 -18.31 13.08 -3.29
C PRO A 433 -17.98 11.99 -2.26
N ARG A 434 -17.95 10.72 -2.70
CA ARG A 434 -17.50 9.60 -1.88
C ARG A 434 -16.04 9.81 -1.48
N ARG A 435 -15.71 9.62 -0.20
CA ARG A 435 -14.36 9.80 0.33
C ARG A 435 -13.95 8.62 1.20
N GLY A 436 -12.84 8.00 0.82
CA GLY A 436 -12.18 6.95 1.60
C GLY A 436 -10.81 7.40 2.06
N ALA A 437 -10.31 6.77 3.10
CA ALA A 437 -8.95 6.91 3.60
C ALA A 437 -8.27 5.54 3.65
N VAL A 438 -6.94 5.53 3.57
CA VAL A 438 -6.12 4.32 3.70
C VAL A 438 -5.03 4.56 4.73
N SER A 439 -4.84 3.61 5.63
CA SER A 439 -3.77 3.61 6.63
C SER A 439 -2.86 2.41 6.46
N SER A 440 -1.56 2.61 6.53
CA SER A 440 -0.58 1.53 6.59
C SER A 440 0.56 1.91 7.53
N PHE A 441 0.69 1.19 8.63
CA PHE A 441 1.65 1.47 9.68
C PHE A 441 2.74 0.38 9.69
N GLY A 442 3.91 0.70 9.24
CA GLY A 442 5.17 -0.02 9.44
C GLY A 442 6.16 1.01 9.93
N SER A 443 6.11 2.17 9.32
CA SER A 443 6.65 3.44 9.76
C SER A 443 5.78 4.61 9.25
N SER A 444 4.46 4.48 9.37
CA SER A 444 3.39 5.48 9.29
C SER A 444 3.13 6.19 7.94
N VAL A 445 2.05 5.82 7.23
CA VAL A 445 1.50 6.59 6.09
C VAL A 445 -0.02 6.57 6.05
N VAL A 446 -0.64 7.69 5.71
CA VAL A 446 -2.08 7.78 5.41
C VAL A 446 -2.29 8.46 4.07
N VAL A 447 -3.11 7.87 3.20
CA VAL A 447 -3.57 8.48 1.94
C VAL A 447 -5.07 8.70 1.99
N GLY A 448 -5.51 9.93 1.70
CA GLY A 448 -6.92 10.21 1.47
C GLY A 448 -7.25 10.07 -0.02
N CYS A 449 -8.29 9.31 -0.37
CA CYS A 449 -8.77 9.15 -1.74
C CYS A 449 -10.21 9.66 -1.86
N GLY A 450 -10.54 10.38 -2.95
CA GLY A 450 -11.88 10.87 -3.20
C GLY A 450 -12.22 10.80 -4.69
N ARG A 451 -13.46 10.43 -5.04
CA ARG A 451 -13.94 10.56 -6.41
C ARG A 451 -14.19 12.04 -6.69
N GLY A 452 -13.53 12.59 -7.71
CA GLY A 452 -13.94 13.87 -8.28
C GLY A 452 -15.37 13.76 -8.80
N ALA A 453 -16.18 14.79 -8.59
CA ALA A 453 -17.46 14.87 -9.28
C ALA A 453 -17.19 14.85 -10.80
N THR A 454 -17.89 13.96 -11.52
CA THR A 454 -18.01 14.01 -12.96
C THR A 454 -18.84 15.21 -13.34
#